data_fdd6ad51db2f6daf8dddb8a6d7bb9497
#
_entry.id   fdd6ad51db2f6daf8dddb8a6d7bb9497
#
_cell.length_a   1.000
_cell.length_b   1.000
_cell.length_c   1.000
_cell.angle_alpha   90.00
_cell.angle_beta   90.00
_cell.angle_gamma   90.00
#
_symmetry.space_group_name_H-M   'P 1'
#
loop_
_entity.id
_entity.type
_entity.pdbx_description
1 polymer ?
#
loop_
_entity_poly.entity_id
_entity_poly.type
_entity_poly.pdbx_seq_one_letter_code
_entity_poly.pdbx_strand_id
1 'polypeptide(L)'
;LPGVVINVNPRRHYLYDQSAAHVLGYLGEISNEELSCGKFPDCRPGDFVGKFGVEKTFESVLRGERGGRQVEVNAKGQVVRVLQTVDARAGHNVYLTIDRRLQQKAEEMLRDVAGAVVAMDPGTGEILAMVSSPSFDQNAFVSGMTYDQWEALISNPNRPMENKAVQGEYPPASTYKIVTAIAGLEEGVIDEKTTFYCPGFHRFGNRVYRCWKKGGHGSVEVVRALAESCDVFFYQVGQRLGVDRLAQYATALGLGSPTGVALDHEADGLIPTA
;
A
#
# COMPACT_ATOMS: atom_id res chain seq x y z
N LEU A 1 25.85 29.71 30.34
CA LEU A 1 27.25 29.33 30.56
C LEU A 1 28.08 29.82 29.36
N PRO A 2 29.22 30.52 29.57
CA PRO A 2 30.10 30.91 28.46
C PRO A 2 30.60 29.66 27.70
N GLY A 3 30.49 29.67 26.38
CA GLY A 3 30.94 28.56 25.54
C GLY A 3 29.88 27.47 25.26
N VAL A 4 28.63 27.60 25.76
CA VAL A 4 27.54 26.71 25.44
C VAL A 4 26.67 27.33 24.36
N VAL A 5 26.46 26.61 23.25
CA VAL A 5 25.53 26.99 22.20
C VAL A 5 24.43 25.92 22.15
N ILE A 6 23.19 26.37 22.23
CA ILE A 6 22.03 25.47 22.09
C ILE A 6 21.57 25.55 20.63
N ASN A 7 21.63 24.42 19.95
CA ASN A 7 21.04 24.27 18.63
C ASN A 7 19.73 23.46 18.78
N VAL A 8 18.65 23.99 18.23
CA VAL A 8 17.36 23.29 18.15
C VAL A 8 17.23 22.72 16.74
N ASN A 9 17.24 21.41 16.66
CA ASN A 9 17.01 20.71 15.39
C ASN A 9 15.62 20.09 15.42
N PRO A 10 14.72 20.46 14.51
CA PRO A 10 13.42 19.80 14.40
C PRO A 10 13.61 18.33 14.03
N ARG A 11 12.82 17.46 14.64
CA ARG A 11 12.86 16.02 14.40
C ARG A 11 11.45 15.51 14.16
N ARG A 12 11.28 14.63 13.17
CA ARG A 12 10.00 13.95 12.95
C ARG A 12 9.70 13.04 14.13
N HIS A 13 8.47 13.08 14.60
CA HIS A 13 7.97 12.18 15.64
C HIS A 13 6.58 11.67 15.23
N TYR A 14 6.43 10.34 15.17
CA TYR A 14 5.19 9.68 14.83
C TYR A 14 4.43 9.40 16.13
N LEU A 15 3.32 10.12 16.35
CA LEU A 15 2.60 10.15 17.62
C LEU A 15 1.93 8.83 18.00
N TYR A 16 1.66 7.98 17.03
CA TYR A 16 0.92 6.73 17.22
C TYR A 16 1.77 5.50 16.89
N ASP A 17 3.06 5.58 17.11
CA ASP A 17 4.05 4.51 16.94
C ASP A 17 3.93 3.83 15.57
N GLN A 18 3.38 2.60 15.52
CA GLN A 18 3.27 1.79 14.33
C GLN A 18 1.99 2.00 13.52
N SER A 19 1.08 2.87 13.99
CA SER A 19 -0.20 3.09 13.32
C SER A 19 0.00 3.77 11.97
N ALA A 20 -0.67 3.25 10.95
CA ALA A 20 -0.58 3.71 9.56
C ALA A 20 0.85 3.78 9.00
N ALA A 21 1.81 3.00 9.54
CA ALA A 21 3.21 3.10 9.18
C ALA A 21 3.46 2.90 7.67
N HIS A 22 2.72 1.99 7.03
CA HIS A 22 2.83 1.74 5.60
C HIS A 22 2.22 2.85 4.72
N VAL A 23 1.28 3.62 5.27
CA VAL A 23 0.68 4.78 4.58
C VAL A 23 1.56 6.01 4.77
N LEU A 24 1.89 6.33 6.03
CA LEU A 24 2.70 7.49 6.36
C LEU A 24 4.13 7.34 5.83
N GLY A 25 4.68 6.15 5.91
CA GLY A 25 6.07 5.91 5.58
C GLY A 25 7.02 6.34 6.70
N TYR A 26 8.27 6.53 6.38
CA TYR A 26 9.30 6.94 7.34
C TYR A 26 10.36 7.83 6.69
N LEU A 27 11.07 8.57 7.54
CA LEU A 27 12.26 9.33 7.16
C LEU A 27 13.51 8.50 7.43
N GLY A 28 14.47 8.58 6.53
CA GLY A 28 15.80 8.02 6.70
C GLY A 28 16.87 8.99 6.23
N GLU A 29 18.11 8.78 6.65
CA GLU A 29 19.23 9.59 6.21
C GLU A 29 19.39 9.50 4.68
N ILE A 30 19.67 10.65 4.05
CA ILE A 30 19.88 10.74 2.61
C ILE A 30 21.13 9.94 2.20
N SER A 31 20.99 9.10 1.18
CA SER A 31 22.11 8.33 0.64
C SER A 31 22.98 9.16 -0.31
N ASN A 32 24.21 8.70 -0.54
CA ASN A 32 25.09 9.33 -1.53
C ASN A 32 24.51 9.28 -2.95
N GLU A 33 23.76 8.25 -3.29
CA GLU A 33 23.07 8.13 -4.58
C GLU A 33 21.97 9.18 -4.72
N GLU A 34 21.15 9.35 -3.68
CA GLU A 34 20.09 10.37 -3.66
C GLU A 34 20.64 11.81 -3.71
N LEU A 35 21.80 12.05 -3.10
CA LEU A 35 22.49 13.33 -3.20
C LEU A 35 23.01 13.60 -4.62
N SER A 36 23.55 12.56 -5.28
CA SER A 36 24.17 12.69 -6.61
C SER A 36 23.14 12.78 -7.74
N CYS A 37 21.94 12.23 -7.58
CA CYS A 37 20.90 12.23 -8.62
C CYS A 37 20.18 13.59 -8.78
N GLY A 38 20.48 14.58 -7.91
CA GLY A 38 19.89 15.90 -7.97
C GLY A 38 18.41 16.00 -7.57
N LYS A 39 17.83 14.90 -7.04
CA LYS A 39 16.44 14.88 -6.60
C LYS A 39 16.19 15.80 -5.40
N PHE A 40 17.22 16.01 -4.59
CA PHE A 40 17.17 16.82 -3.37
C PHE A 40 18.27 17.90 -3.40
N PRO A 41 18.11 18.97 -4.20
CA PRO A 41 19.19 19.93 -4.45
C PRO A 41 19.67 20.67 -3.20
N ASP A 42 18.78 20.84 -2.20
CA ASP A 42 19.07 21.56 -0.97
C ASP A 42 19.51 20.66 0.19
N CYS A 43 19.67 19.37 -0.08
CA CYS A 43 20.07 18.39 0.93
C CYS A 43 21.59 18.30 1.07
N ARG A 44 22.00 17.94 2.28
CA ARG A 44 23.38 17.68 2.66
C ARG A 44 23.50 16.30 3.29
N PRO A 45 24.72 15.72 3.32
CA PRO A 45 24.96 14.50 4.08
C PRO A 45 24.49 14.66 5.53
N GLY A 46 23.79 13.65 6.06
CA GLY A 46 23.19 13.67 7.39
C GLY A 46 21.76 14.23 7.45
N ASP A 47 21.20 14.71 6.32
CA ASP A 47 19.81 15.10 6.27
C ASP A 47 18.89 13.89 6.18
N PHE A 48 17.69 14.04 6.71
CA PHE A 48 16.62 13.05 6.58
C PHE A 48 15.70 13.40 5.43
N VAL A 49 15.33 12.39 4.67
CA VAL A 49 14.38 12.46 3.54
C VAL A 49 13.34 11.38 3.65
N GLY A 50 12.18 11.59 3.06
CA GLY A 50 11.14 10.58 2.95
C GLY A 50 11.61 9.37 2.13
N LYS A 51 11.59 8.18 2.73
CA LYS A 51 12.03 6.93 2.10
C LYS A 51 10.88 6.12 1.55
N PHE A 52 9.71 6.30 2.12
CA PHE A 52 8.53 5.49 1.82
C PHE A 52 7.24 6.27 2.10
N GLY A 53 6.12 5.88 1.44
CA GLY A 53 4.78 6.37 1.72
C GLY A 53 4.59 7.87 1.51
N VAL A 54 3.71 8.46 2.30
CA VAL A 54 3.39 9.91 2.28
C VAL A 54 4.62 10.77 2.50
N GLU A 55 5.52 10.36 3.41
CA GLU A 55 6.78 11.10 3.66
C GLU A 55 7.62 11.22 2.38
N LYS A 56 7.67 10.20 1.54
CA LYS A 56 8.40 10.23 0.26
C LYS A 56 7.63 10.97 -0.82
N THR A 57 6.35 10.67 -0.97
CA THR A 57 5.52 11.23 -2.05
C THR A 57 5.35 12.73 -1.90
N PHE A 58 5.18 13.19 -0.66
CA PHE A 58 4.97 14.61 -0.33
C PHE A 58 6.19 15.26 0.31
N GLU A 59 7.39 14.72 0.11
CA GLU A 59 8.64 15.22 0.67
C GLU A 59 8.83 16.72 0.43
N SER A 60 8.62 17.20 -0.80
CA SER A 60 8.78 18.61 -1.16
C SER A 60 7.81 19.55 -0.45
N VAL A 61 6.64 19.03 -0.05
CA VAL A 61 5.61 19.78 0.67
C VAL A 61 5.89 19.78 2.17
N LEU A 62 6.36 18.62 2.70
CA LEU A 62 6.55 18.40 4.14
C LEU A 62 7.87 18.96 4.67
N ARG A 63 8.91 19.10 3.83
CA ARG A 63 10.26 19.44 4.24
C ARG A 63 10.41 20.85 4.82
N GLY A 64 9.79 21.87 4.21
CA GLY A 64 10.01 23.26 4.52
C GLY A 64 11.35 23.80 3.99
N GLU A 65 11.68 25.02 4.36
CA GLU A 65 12.88 25.75 3.94
C GLU A 65 13.83 25.96 5.12
N ARG A 66 15.11 25.78 4.87
CA ARG A 66 16.12 25.98 5.92
C ARG A 66 16.36 27.46 6.17
N GLY A 67 16.47 27.80 7.43
CA GLY A 67 17.06 29.04 7.85
C GLY A 67 18.60 28.99 7.80
N GLY A 68 19.21 30.15 7.97
CA GLY A 68 20.65 30.27 8.02
C GLY A 68 21.10 31.54 8.73
N ARG A 69 22.34 31.55 9.22
CA ARG A 69 22.98 32.74 9.73
C ARG A 69 24.28 32.96 8.99
N GLN A 70 24.44 34.16 8.39
CA GLN A 70 25.68 34.61 7.89
C GLN A 70 26.44 35.27 9.03
N VAL A 71 27.62 34.76 9.31
CA VAL A 71 28.43 35.23 10.45
C VAL A 71 29.83 35.64 9.98
N GLU A 72 30.38 36.67 10.59
CA GLU A 72 31.78 37.03 10.47
C GLU A 72 32.55 36.24 11.55
N VAL A 73 33.65 35.60 11.15
CA VAL A 73 34.51 34.85 12.05
C VAL A 73 35.92 35.40 12.08
N ASN A 74 36.60 35.28 13.22
CA ASN A 74 38.03 35.64 13.32
C ASN A 74 38.92 34.52 12.74
N ALA A 75 40.23 34.72 12.74
CA ALA A 75 41.20 33.74 12.24
C ALA A 75 41.20 32.38 13.00
N LYS A 76 40.55 32.31 14.16
CA LYS A 76 40.37 31.08 14.95
C LYS A 76 39.00 30.42 14.72
N GLY A 77 38.18 30.90 13.76
CA GLY A 77 36.85 30.38 13.47
C GLY A 77 35.76 30.78 14.48
N GLN A 78 36.04 31.71 15.40
CA GLN A 78 35.06 32.16 16.39
C GLN A 78 34.18 33.24 15.79
N VAL A 79 32.89 33.17 16.00
CA VAL A 79 31.90 34.15 15.52
C VAL A 79 32.14 35.48 16.23
N VAL A 80 32.44 36.51 15.44
CA VAL A 80 32.64 37.91 15.87
C VAL A 80 31.29 38.63 15.89
N ARG A 81 30.53 38.52 14.82
CA ARG A 81 29.17 39.06 14.72
C ARG A 81 28.31 38.30 13.72
N VAL A 82 26.99 38.39 13.90
CA VAL A 82 25.99 37.92 12.94
C VAL A 82 25.71 39.06 11.97
N LEU A 83 25.89 38.78 10.67
CA LEU A 83 25.68 39.75 9.60
C LEU A 83 24.23 39.73 9.13
N GLN A 84 23.69 38.53 8.97
CA GLN A 84 22.31 38.30 8.52
C GLN A 84 21.76 37.02 9.13
N THR A 85 20.47 37.00 9.42
CA THR A 85 19.72 35.80 9.81
C THR A 85 18.54 35.63 8.84
N VAL A 86 18.38 34.41 8.33
CA VAL A 86 17.22 33.98 7.57
C VAL A 86 16.51 32.92 8.42
N ASP A 87 15.26 33.18 8.77
CA ASP A 87 14.50 32.23 9.57
C ASP A 87 14.08 30.99 8.77
N ALA A 88 14.10 29.83 9.40
CA ALA A 88 13.59 28.60 8.82
C ALA A 88 12.06 28.70 8.64
N ARG A 89 11.55 28.17 7.55
CA ARG A 89 10.11 28.02 7.30
C ARG A 89 9.71 26.57 7.43
N ALA A 90 8.70 26.30 8.25
CA ALA A 90 8.12 24.96 8.35
C ALA A 90 7.48 24.55 7.03
N GLY A 91 7.48 23.26 6.72
CA GLY A 91 6.73 22.70 5.60
C GLY A 91 5.22 22.80 5.82
N HIS A 92 4.49 22.43 4.80
CA HIS A 92 3.04 22.44 4.83
C HIS A 92 2.48 21.18 5.49
N ASN A 93 1.24 21.26 5.97
CA ASN A 93 0.49 20.12 6.45
C ASN A 93 -0.09 19.33 5.27
N VAL A 94 -0.09 18.01 5.39
CA VAL A 94 -0.80 17.10 4.49
C VAL A 94 -1.94 16.47 5.26
N TYR A 95 -3.16 16.54 4.72
CA TYR A 95 -4.34 15.92 5.28
C TYR A 95 -4.69 14.68 4.46
N LEU A 96 -4.89 13.56 5.14
CA LEU A 96 -5.26 12.30 4.54
C LEU A 96 -6.74 12.02 4.80
N THR A 97 -7.35 11.19 3.96
CA THR A 97 -8.72 10.70 4.12
C THR A 97 -8.85 9.61 5.18
N ILE A 98 -7.73 9.14 5.73
CA ILE A 98 -7.69 8.07 6.73
C ILE A 98 -8.45 8.48 8.00
N ASP A 99 -9.51 7.75 8.33
CA ASP A 99 -10.14 7.84 9.64
C ASP A 99 -9.31 7.07 10.68
N ARG A 100 -8.76 7.80 11.64
CA ARG A 100 -7.87 7.22 12.66
C ARG A 100 -8.53 6.10 13.46
N ARG A 101 -9.83 6.21 13.77
CA ARG A 101 -10.52 5.20 14.58
C ARG A 101 -10.71 3.92 13.80
N LEU A 102 -11.09 4.05 12.52
CA LEU A 102 -11.23 2.91 11.62
C LEU A 102 -9.89 2.23 11.38
N GLN A 103 -8.84 3.02 11.12
CA GLN A 103 -7.46 2.54 10.94
C GLN A 103 -7.01 1.73 12.16
N GLN A 104 -7.10 2.30 13.37
CA GLN A 104 -6.70 1.62 14.59
C GLN A 104 -7.51 0.35 14.85
N LYS A 105 -8.81 0.36 14.56
CA LYS A 105 -9.64 -0.84 14.71
C LYS A 105 -9.23 -1.94 13.76
N ALA A 106 -8.95 -1.62 12.51
CA ALA A 106 -8.48 -2.58 11.52
C ALA A 106 -7.08 -3.14 11.88
N GLU A 107 -6.17 -2.31 12.37
CA GLU A 107 -4.86 -2.73 12.89
C GLU A 107 -4.99 -3.69 14.07
N GLU A 108 -5.88 -3.39 15.01
CA GLU A 108 -6.16 -4.26 16.14
C GLU A 108 -6.66 -5.64 15.70
N MET A 109 -7.54 -5.68 14.70
CA MET A 109 -8.09 -6.93 14.17
C MET A 109 -7.05 -7.78 13.41
N LEU A 110 -6.03 -7.15 12.82
CA LEU A 110 -4.94 -7.84 12.11
C LEU A 110 -3.70 -8.09 12.98
N ARG A 111 -3.71 -7.78 14.27
CA ARG A 111 -2.51 -7.82 15.12
C ARG A 111 -1.71 -9.12 15.04
N ASP A 112 -2.42 -10.25 14.98
CA ASP A 112 -1.82 -11.59 15.00
C ASP A 112 -1.87 -12.30 13.63
N VAL A 113 -2.21 -11.55 12.57
CA VAL A 113 -2.40 -12.08 11.21
C VAL A 113 -1.57 -11.28 10.22
N ALA A 114 -0.80 -11.97 9.37
CA ALA A 114 -0.17 -11.32 8.22
C ALA A 114 -1.21 -11.11 7.11
N GLY A 115 -1.38 -9.86 6.67
CA GLY A 115 -2.38 -9.53 5.65
C GLY A 115 -2.60 -8.03 5.53
N ALA A 116 -3.66 -7.66 4.81
CA ALA A 116 -4.03 -6.27 4.59
C ALA A 116 -5.54 -6.04 4.73
N VAL A 117 -5.92 -4.83 5.11
CA VAL A 117 -7.30 -4.32 5.08
C VAL A 117 -7.29 -2.97 4.39
N VAL A 118 -8.18 -2.79 3.41
CA VAL A 118 -8.47 -1.49 2.80
C VAL A 118 -9.96 -1.23 2.95
N ALA A 119 -10.32 -0.08 3.53
CA ALA A 119 -11.67 0.42 3.60
C ALA A 119 -11.78 1.71 2.79
N MET A 120 -12.72 1.74 1.88
CA MET A 120 -12.90 2.85 0.94
C MET A 120 -14.37 3.25 0.89
N ASP A 121 -14.63 4.55 0.75
CA ASP A 121 -15.95 5.06 0.42
C ASP A 121 -16.22 4.83 -1.08
N PRO A 122 -17.21 4.02 -1.46
CA PRO A 122 -17.48 3.73 -2.86
C PRO A 122 -18.07 4.93 -3.64
N GLY A 123 -18.58 5.94 -2.95
CA GLY A 123 -19.16 7.13 -3.58
C GLY A 123 -18.11 8.17 -3.94
N THR A 124 -17.03 8.29 -3.16
CA THR A 124 -15.98 9.30 -3.34
C THR A 124 -14.66 8.72 -3.80
N GLY A 125 -14.41 7.42 -3.53
CA GLY A 125 -13.12 6.77 -3.71
C GLY A 125 -12.11 7.06 -2.59
N GLU A 126 -12.51 7.78 -1.54
CA GLU A 126 -11.64 8.07 -0.40
C GLU A 126 -11.26 6.82 0.37
N ILE A 127 -9.96 6.65 0.62
CA ILE A 127 -9.45 5.55 1.44
C ILE A 127 -9.55 5.97 2.91
N LEU A 128 -10.44 5.31 3.65
CA LEU A 128 -10.71 5.58 5.06
C LEU A 128 -9.82 4.79 6.00
N ALA A 129 -9.35 3.63 5.58
CA ALA A 129 -8.32 2.86 6.28
C ALA A 129 -7.50 2.04 5.29
N MET A 130 -6.20 1.93 5.54
CA MET A 130 -5.29 1.07 4.79
C MET A 130 -4.27 0.48 5.75
N VAL A 131 -4.41 -0.81 6.03
CA VAL A 131 -3.59 -1.55 6.99
C VAL A 131 -2.80 -2.62 6.29
N SER A 132 -1.54 -2.74 6.64
CA SER A 132 -0.68 -3.88 6.31
C SER A 132 -0.09 -4.43 7.61
N SER A 133 -0.18 -5.73 7.82
CA SER A 133 0.30 -6.40 9.03
C SER A 133 1.28 -7.53 8.68
N PRO A 134 2.33 -7.75 9.49
CA PRO A 134 2.76 -6.93 10.61
C PRO A 134 3.26 -5.54 10.19
N SER A 135 3.28 -4.60 11.13
CA SER A 135 3.77 -3.24 10.94
C SER A 135 5.16 -3.05 11.55
N PHE A 136 5.71 -1.84 11.45
CA PHE A 136 7.03 -1.48 11.96
C PHE A 136 6.98 -0.13 12.69
N ASP A 137 7.94 0.09 13.60
CA ASP A 137 8.08 1.36 14.32
C ASP A 137 8.82 2.39 13.45
N GLN A 138 8.11 3.42 13.03
CA GLN A 138 8.65 4.52 12.23
C GLN A 138 9.65 5.38 13.03
N ASN A 139 9.43 5.53 14.34
CA ASN A 139 10.32 6.31 15.20
C ASN A 139 11.71 5.65 15.32
N ALA A 140 11.82 4.34 15.19
CA ALA A 140 13.10 3.64 15.20
C ALA A 140 14.02 4.09 14.05
N PHE A 141 13.46 4.37 12.88
CA PHE A 141 14.24 4.87 11.73
C PHE A 141 14.80 6.27 11.98
N VAL A 142 14.00 7.15 12.60
CA VAL A 142 14.43 8.53 12.91
C VAL A 142 15.41 8.59 14.08
N SER A 143 15.27 7.68 15.06
CA SER A 143 16.09 7.65 16.27
C SER A 143 17.43 6.93 16.09
N GLY A 144 17.54 6.16 15.02
CA GLY A 144 18.61 5.21 14.79
C GLY A 144 18.23 3.82 15.29
N MET A 145 18.36 2.85 14.41
CA MET A 145 18.04 1.43 14.69
C MET A 145 19.34 0.68 14.95
N THR A 146 19.33 -0.24 15.94
CA THR A 146 20.46 -1.15 16.15
C THR A 146 20.52 -2.20 15.05
N TYR A 147 21.68 -2.80 14.85
CA TYR A 147 21.85 -3.88 13.88
C TYR A 147 20.86 -5.04 14.13
N ASP A 148 20.69 -5.45 15.39
CA ASP A 148 19.78 -6.55 15.75
C ASP A 148 18.32 -6.21 15.45
N GLN A 149 17.90 -4.96 15.68
CA GLN A 149 16.55 -4.51 15.34
C GLN A 149 16.33 -4.51 13.83
N TRP A 150 17.31 -4.06 13.07
CA TRP A 150 17.26 -4.09 11.61
C TRP A 150 17.21 -5.51 11.06
N GLU A 151 18.09 -6.38 11.55
CA GLU A 151 18.12 -7.79 11.15
C GLU A 151 16.80 -8.50 11.48
N ALA A 152 16.24 -8.30 12.67
CA ALA A 152 14.93 -8.84 13.05
C ALA A 152 13.80 -8.36 12.12
N LEU A 153 13.88 -7.11 11.66
CA LEU A 153 12.88 -6.53 10.76
C LEU A 153 12.96 -7.14 9.35
N ILE A 154 14.18 -7.23 8.77
CA ILE A 154 14.36 -7.72 7.39
C ILE A 154 14.30 -9.24 7.26
N SER A 155 14.67 -9.99 8.32
CA SER A 155 14.61 -11.45 8.35
C SER A 155 13.23 -12.01 8.69
N ASN A 156 12.28 -11.16 9.08
CA ASN A 156 10.94 -11.60 9.45
C ASN A 156 10.20 -12.20 8.24
N PRO A 157 9.77 -13.49 8.30
CA PRO A 157 9.09 -14.16 7.19
C PRO A 157 7.78 -13.48 6.77
N ASN A 158 7.13 -12.72 7.68
CA ASN A 158 5.91 -11.97 7.41
C ASN A 158 6.17 -10.60 6.80
N ARG A 159 7.44 -10.25 6.50
CA ARG A 159 7.86 -9.03 5.78
C ARG A 159 7.18 -7.75 6.28
N PRO A 160 7.52 -7.25 7.48
CA PRO A 160 6.87 -6.05 8.06
C PRO A 160 7.03 -4.79 7.21
N MET A 161 8.11 -4.68 6.42
CA MET A 161 8.39 -3.52 5.57
C MET A 161 7.55 -3.48 4.28
N GLU A 162 6.95 -4.62 3.90
CA GLU A 162 6.12 -4.72 2.71
C GLU A 162 4.72 -4.16 2.96
N ASN A 163 4.29 -3.19 2.18
CA ASN A 163 2.91 -2.73 2.19
C ASN A 163 2.02 -3.72 1.41
N LYS A 164 1.50 -4.72 2.11
CA LYS A 164 0.68 -5.78 1.51
C LYS A 164 -0.62 -5.28 0.89
N ALA A 165 -1.07 -4.07 1.25
CA ALA A 165 -2.26 -3.48 0.69
C ALA A 165 -2.07 -3.01 -0.77
N VAL A 166 -0.84 -2.62 -1.15
CA VAL A 166 -0.52 -2.10 -2.49
C VAL A 166 0.52 -2.93 -3.24
N GLN A 167 1.35 -3.70 -2.52
CA GLN A 167 2.42 -4.53 -3.10
C GLN A 167 2.05 -6.02 -3.13
N GLY A 168 1.06 -6.43 -2.33
CA GLY A 168 0.67 -7.83 -2.22
C GLY A 168 -0.17 -8.28 -3.41
N GLU A 169 0.29 -9.31 -4.10
CA GLU A 169 -0.46 -9.96 -5.18
C GLU A 169 -1.03 -11.29 -4.68
N TYR A 170 -2.35 -11.39 -4.67
CA TYR A 170 -3.06 -12.55 -4.17
C TYR A 170 -4.05 -13.10 -5.21
N PRO A 171 -4.22 -14.42 -5.31
CA PRO A 171 -5.30 -14.99 -6.13
C PRO A 171 -6.66 -14.45 -5.63
N PRO A 172 -7.49 -13.85 -6.51
CA PRO A 172 -8.73 -13.19 -6.12
C PRO A 172 -9.81 -14.19 -5.66
N ALA A 173 -9.63 -15.47 -5.91
CA ALA A 173 -10.56 -16.54 -5.54
C ALA A 173 -12.01 -16.23 -5.95
N SER A 174 -12.98 -16.44 -5.03
CA SER A 174 -14.42 -16.25 -5.34
C SER A 174 -14.81 -14.81 -5.65
N THR A 175 -14.01 -13.81 -5.34
CA THR A 175 -14.30 -12.42 -5.72
C THR A 175 -14.24 -12.24 -7.25
N TYR A 176 -13.42 -13.02 -7.94
CA TYR A 176 -13.32 -13.01 -9.41
C TYR A 176 -14.61 -13.54 -10.11
N LYS A 177 -15.50 -14.22 -9.39
CA LYS A 177 -16.79 -14.68 -9.93
C LYS A 177 -17.67 -13.52 -10.41
N ILE A 178 -17.50 -12.33 -9.83
CA ILE A 178 -18.20 -11.12 -10.28
C ILE A 178 -17.77 -10.77 -11.71
N VAL A 179 -16.46 -10.77 -11.99
CA VAL A 179 -15.93 -10.54 -13.34
C VAL A 179 -16.48 -11.59 -14.32
N THR A 180 -16.45 -12.87 -13.94
CA THR A 180 -16.94 -13.97 -14.77
C THR A 180 -18.44 -13.87 -15.03
N ALA A 181 -19.25 -13.44 -14.04
CA ALA A 181 -20.67 -13.23 -14.20
C ALA A 181 -20.98 -12.09 -15.17
N ILE A 182 -20.33 -10.95 -14.99
CA ILE A 182 -20.48 -9.78 -15.87
C ILE A 182 -20.13 -10.18 -17.31
N ALA A 183 -18.95 -10.77 -17.51
CA ALA A 183 -18.52 -11.23 -18.84
C ALA A 183 -19.52 -12.23 -19.46
N GLY A 184 -20.02 -13.16 -18.67
CA GLY A 184 -20.98 -14.16 -19.17
C GLY A 184 -22.33 -13.58 -19.58
N LEU A 185 -22.82 -12.58 -18.86
CA LEU A 185 -24.06 -11.88 -19.17
C LEU A 185 -23.91 -10.93 -20.37
N GLU A 186 -22.87 -10.12 -20.40
CA GLU A 186 -22.61 -9.16 -21.47
C GLU A 186 -22.33 -9.85 -22.83
N GLU A 187 -21.60 -10.97 -22.82
CA GLU A 187 -21.32 -11.75 -24.02
C GLU A 187 -22.48 -12.67 -24.43
N GLY A 188 -23.59 -12.69 -23.67
CA GLY A 188 -24.74 -13.55 -23.95
C GLY A 188 -24.44 -15.05 -23.81
N VAL A 189 -23.36 -15.41 -23.13
CA VAL A 189 -22.99 -16.82 -22.85
C VAL A 189 -23.96 -17.43 -21.83
N ILE A 190 -24.47 -16.61 -20.95
CA ILE A 190 -25.55 -16.88 -20.01
C ILE A 190 -26.53 -15.72 -19.95
N ASP A 191 -27.73 -15.99 -19.50
CA ASP A 191 -28.75 -15.04 -19.05
C ASP A 191 -29.15 -15.34 -17.61
N GLU A 192 -30.03 -14.54 -17.01
CA GLU A 192 -30.50 -14.74 -15.64
C GLU A 192 -31.19 -16.06 -15.41
N LYS A 193 -31.71 -16.71 -16.45
CA LYS A 193 -32.45 -17.96 -16.42
C LYS A 193 -31.60 -19.19 -16.77
N THR A 194 -30.40 -18.94 -17.28
CA THR A 194 -29.48 -20.02 -17.64
C THR A 194 -29.05 -20.81 -16.41
N THR A 195 -29.35 -22.13 -16.41
CA THR A 195 -29.02 -23.01 -15.30
C THR A 195 -27.90 -23.98 -15.67
N PHE A 196 -27.00 -24.24 -14.73
CA PHE A 196 -26.05 -25.33 -14.79
C PHE A 196 -26.19 -26.24 -13.58
N TYR A 197 -26.04 -27.57 -13.83
CA TYR A 197 -26.05 -28.54 -12.77
C TYR A 197 -24.66 -28.66 -12.10
N CYS A 198 -24.64 -28.53 -10.80
CA CYS A 198 -23.45 -28.69 -9.96
C CYS A 198 -23.52 -29.99 -9.16
N PRO A 199 -22.83 -31.07 -9.57
CA PRO A 199 -22.74 -32.32 -8.81
C PRO A 199 -21.71 -32.29 -7.68
N GLY A 200 -21.07 -31.12 -7.42
CA GLY A 200 -19.97 -30.97 -6.47
C GLY A 200 -18.57 -30.98 -7.13
N PHE A 201 -18.52 -31.21 -8.42
CA PHE A 201 -17.24 -31.15 -9.18
C PHE A 201 -17.49 -30.84 -10.66
N HIS A 202 -16.43 -30.42 -11.34
CA HIS A 202 -16.38 -30.20 -12.79
C HIS A 202 -15.13 -30.87 -13.35
N ARG A 203 -15.28 -31.55 -14.50
CA ARG A 203 -14.16 -32.17 -15.23
C ARG A 203 -13.75 -31.29 -16.38
N PHE A 204 -12.45 -30.97 -16.45
CA PHE A 204 -11.86 -30.26 -17.56
C PHE A 204 -10.58 -30.97 -17.98
N GLY A 205 -10.56 -31.48 -19.20
CA GLY A 205 -9.51 -32.37 -19.66
C GLY A 205 -9.38 -33.61 -18.76
N ASN A 206 -8.18 -33.86 -18.28
CA ASN A 206 -7.86 -34.98 -17.36
C ASN A 206 -7.88 -34.58 -15.88
N ARG A 207 -8.34 -33.38 -15.54
CA ARG A 207 -8.41 -32.86 -14.16
C ARG A 207 -9.84 -32.74 -13.66
N VAL A 208 -9.99 -32.85 -12.35
CA VAL A 208 -11.27 -32.68 -11.64
C VAL A 208 -11.14 -31.49 -10.70
N TYR A 209 -11.98 -30.48 -10.91
CA TYR A 209 -12.08 -29.28 -10.08
C TYR A 209 -13.29 -29.41 -9.17
N ARG A 210 -13.10 -29.27 -7.87
CA ARG A 210 -14.14 -29.47 -6.89
C ARG A 210 -14.88 -28.19 -6.56
N CYS A 211 -16.18 -28.31 -6.26
CA CYS A 211 -16.92 -27.27 -5.59
C CYS A 211 -16.66 -27.37 -4.08
N TRP A 212 -16.78 -26.26 -3.37
CA TRP A 212 -16.67 -26.28 -1.91
C TRP A 212 -17.77 -27.15 -1.25
N LYS A 213 -18.99 -27.20 -1.85
CA LYS A 213 -20.10 -28.05 -1.41
C LYS A 213 -19.95 -29.44 -2.01
N LYS A 214 -19.52 -30.40 -1.21
CA LYS A 214 -19.24 -31.79 -1.67
C LYS A 214 -20.40 -32.48 -2.36
N GLY A 215 -21.63 -32.27 -1.88
CA GLY A 215 -22.84 -32.81 -2.48
C GLY A 215 -23.37 -32.05 -3.70
N GLY A 216 -22.69 -30.97 -4.09
CA GLY A 216 -23.13 -30.08 -5.15
C GLY A 216 -24.28 -29.15 -4.75
N HIS A 217 -24.58 -28.21 -5.64
CA HIS A 217 -25.67 -27.24 -5.46
C HIS A 217 -26.93 -27.62 -6.25
N GLY A 218 -26.87 -28.69 -7.05
CA GLY A 218 -27.93 -29.02 -8.00
C GLY A 218 -27.98 -28.04 -9.17
N SER A 219 -29.15 -27.79 -9.72
CA SER A 219 -29.34 -26.78 -10.77
C SER A 219 -29.35 -25.37 -10.15
N VAL A 220 -28.48 -24.52 -10.61
CA VAL A 220 -28.33 -23.13 -10.13
C VAL A 220 -28.25 -22.19 -11.32
N GLU A 221 -28.85 -21.00 -11.19
CA GLU A 221 -28.69 -19.84 -12.07
C GLU A 221 -27.68 -18.85 -11.49
N VAL A 222 -27.36 -17.79 -12.22
CA VAL A 222 -26.26 -16.88 -11.89
C VAL A 222 -26.41 -16.20 -10.53
N VAL A 223 -27.63 -15.78 -10.15
CA VAL A 223 -27.88 -15.10 -8.86
C VAL A 223 -27.61 -16.04 -7.70
N ARG A 224 -28.18 -17.24 -7.76
CA ARG A 224 -27.96 -18.26 -6.75
C ARG A 224 -26.53 -18.77 -6.75
N ALA A 225 -25.89 -18.86 -7.92
CA ALA A 225 -24.50 -19.28 -8.03
C ALA A 225 -23.54 -18.26 -7.38
N LEU A 226 -23.82 -16.95 -7.47
CA LEU A 226 -23.09 -15.90 -6.75
C LEU A 226 -23.36 -15.99 -5.25
N ALA A 227 -24.63 -16.05 -4.83
CA ALA A 227 -25.03 -16.08 -3.42
C ALA A 227 -24.46 -17.30 -2.67
N GLU A 228 -24.50 -18.49 -3.30
CA GLU A 228 -23.96 -19.72 -2.72
C GLU A 228 -22.50 -19.97 -3.11
N SER A 229 -21.87 -19.07 -3.86
CA SER A 229 -20.47 -19.18 -4.33
C SER A 229 -20.19 -20.51 -5.05
N CYS A 230 -21.06 -20.92 -5.98
CA CYS A 230 -20.94 -22.18 -6.69
C CYS A 230 -19.77 -22.19 -7.68
N ASP A 231 -18.68 -22.88 -7.38
CA ASP A 231 -17.51 -22.94 -8.26
C ASP A 231 -17.82 -23.58 -9.62
N VAL A 232 -18.60 -24.67 -9.62
CA VAL A 232 -18.92 -25.42 -10.84
C VAL A 232 -19.70 -24.58 -11.86
N PHE A 233 -20.61 -23.73 -11.41
CA PHE A 233 -21.30 -22.79 -12.29
C PHE A 233 -20.28 -21.91 -13.03
N PHE A 234 -19.37 -21.29 -12.29
CA PHE A 234 -18.38 -20.35 -12.85
C PHE A 234 -17.28 -21.05 -13.65
N TYR A 235 -16.93 -22.30 -13.35
CA TYR A 235 -16.06 -23.09 -14.24
C TYR A 235 -16.69 -23.29 -15.61
N GLN A 236 -18.00 -23.56 -15.68
CA GLN A 236 -18.70 -23.75 -16.95
C GLN A 236 -18.86 -22.44 -17.74
N VAL A 237 -19.13 -21.33 -17.06
CA VAL A 237 -19.18 -20.00 -17.69
C VAL A 237 -17.80 -19.62 -18.22
N GLY A 238 -16.76 -19.73 -17.40
CA GLY A 238 -15.38 -19.38 -17.79
C GLY A 238 -14.86 -20.22 -18.93
N GLN A 239 -15.21 -21.52 -18.98
CA GLN A 239 -14.85 -22.40 -20.11
C GLN A 239 -15.49 -21.97 -21.42
N ARG A 240 -16.71 -21.44 -21.39
CA ARG A 240 -17.42 -20.95 -22.58
C ARG A 240 -16.92 -19.60 -23.04
N LEU A 241 -16.54 -18.74 -22.10
CA LEU A 241 -15.97 -17.41 -22.39
C LEU A 241 -14.57 -17.52 -23.00
N GLY A 242 -13.73 -18.39 -22.45
CA GLY A 242 -12.30 -18.43 -22.74
C GLY A 242 -11.53 -17.37 -21.95
N VAL A 243 -10.19 -17.55 -21.90
CA VAL A 243 -9.30 -16.73 -21.07
C VAL A 243 -9.23 -15.26 -21.54
N ASP A 244 -9.23 -15.03 -22.85
CA ASP A 244 -9.04 -13.68 -23.41
C ASP A 244 -10.25 -12.77 -23.13
N ARG A 245 -11.48 -13.28 -23.20
CA ARG A 245 -12.67 -12.52 -22.81
C ARG A 245 -12.69 -12.23 -21.31
N LEU A 246 -12.32 -13.21 -20.49
CA LEU A 246 -12.18 -12.99 -19.04
C LEU A 246 -11.13 -11.89 -18.75
N ALA A 247 -9.99 -11.92 -19.43
CA ALA A 247 -8.95 -10.90 -19.31
C ALA A 247 -9.45 -9.51 -19.73
N GLN A 248 -10.19 -9.43 -20.84
CA GLN A 248 -10.77 -8.18 -21.33
C GLN A 248 -11.70 -7.54 -20.30
N TYR A 249 -12.62 -8.31 -19.71
CA TYR A 249 -13.55 -7.80 -18.68
C TYR A 249 -12.83 -7.49 -17.36
N ALA A 250 -11.84 -8.29 -16.97
CA ALA A 250 -11.02 -8.00 -15.81
C ALA A 250 -10.32 -6.65 -15.95
N THR A 251 -9.68 -6.41 -17.09
CA THR A 251 -9.01 -5.13 -17.40
C THR A 251 -10.00 -3.97 -17.47
N ALA A 252 -11.18 -4.16 -18.07
CA ALA A 252 -12.21 -3.14 -18.13
C ALA A 252 -12.74 -2.74 -16.72
N LEU A 253 -12.67 -3.66 -15.76
CA LEU A 253 -12.99 -3.41 -14.35
C LEU A 253 -11.80 -2.89 -13.52
N GLY A 254 -10.68 -2.56 -14.16
CA GLY A 254 -9.50 -1.95 -13.54
C GLY A 254 -8.49 -2.94 -12.95
N LEU A 255 -8.68 -4.24 -13.09
CA LEU A 255 -7.67 -5.22 -12.67
C LEU A 255 -6.49 -5.22 -13.66
N GLY A 256 -5.29 -5.52 -13.17
CA GLY A 256 -4.08 -5.54 -14.01
C GLY A 256 -3.51 -4.16 -14.35
N SER A 257 -3.88 -3.12 -13.60
CA SER A 257 -3.38 -1.76 -13.77
C SER A 257 -3.28 -1.05 -12.43
N PRO A 258 -2.33 -0.11 -12.26
CA PRO A 258 -2.22 0.70 -11.05
C PRO A 258 -3.52 1.46 -10.78
N THR A 259 -3.91 1.57 -9.51
CA THR A 259 -5.10 2.33 -9.09
C THR A 259 -4.85 3.84 -9.09
N GLY A 260 -3.58 4.26 -9.10
CA GLY A 260 -3.16 5.65 -8.99
C GLY A 260 -3.11 6.15 -7.54
N VAL A 261 -3.14 5.24 -6.55
CA VAL A 261 -2.86 5.61 -5.17
C VAL A 261 -1.45 6.21 -5.07
N ALA A 262 -1.34 7.36 -4.40
CA ALA A 262 -0.06 8.09 -4.30
C ALA A 262 0.90 7.43 -3.29
N LEU A 263 1.13 6.12 -3.44
CA LEU A 263 2.06 5.33 -2.65
C LEU A 263 3.06 4.60 -3.54
N ASP A 264 4.21 4.28 -2.97
CA ASP A 264 5.30 3.62 -3.70
C ASP A 264 4.99 2.15 -3.99
N HIS A 265 5.53 1.68 -5.13
CA HIS A 265 5.60 0.26 -5.46
C HIS A 265 4.24 -0.45 -5.52
N GLU A 266 3.21 0.26 -5.96
CA GLU A 266 1.93 -0.39 -6.25
C GLU A 266 2.14 -1.49 -7.30
N ALA A 267 1.68 -2.70 -7.00
CA ALA A 267 1.72 -3.82 -7.93
C ALA A 267 0.51 -3.78 -8.85
N ASP A 268 0.75 -3.95 -10.15
CA ASP A 268 -0.30 -3.93 -11.18
C ASP A 268 -1.20 -5.18 -11.09
N GLY A 269 -0.64 -6.29 -10.58
CA GLY A 269 -1.23 -7.60 -10.65
C GLY A 269 -1.03 -8.27 -12.02
N LEU A 270 -1.39 -9.54 -12.11
CA LEU A 270 -1.25 -10.35 -13.33
C LEU A 270 -2.61 -10.84 -13.80
N ILE A 271 -3.02 -10.44 -14.99
CA ILE A 271 -4.19 -10.97 -15.69
C ILE A 271 -3.70 -11.99 -16.74
N PRO A 272 -4.06 -13.29 -16.59
CA PRO A 272 -3.65 -14.29 -17.58
C PRO A 272 -4.39 -14.11 -18.91
N THR A 273 -3.67 -14.25 -20.01
CA THR A 273 -4.14 -14.30 -21.42
C THR A 273 -3.72 -15.60 -22.08
N ALA A 274 -4.19 -15.90 -23.32
CA ALA A 274 -3.80 -17.07 -24.08
C ALA A 274 -2.34 -17.01 -24.58
#